data_312401a22b73edc036d46d75b0242623
#
_entry.id   312401a22b73edc036d46d75b0242623
#
_cell.length_a   1.000
_cell.length_b   1.000
_cell.length_c   1.000
_cell.angle_alpha   90.00
_cell.angle_beta   90.00
_cell.angle_gamma   90.00
#
_symmetry.space_group_name_H-M   'P 1'
#
loop_
_entity.id
_entity.type
_entity.pdbx_description
1 polymer ?
#
loop_
_entity_poly.entity_id
_entity_poly.type
_entity_poly.pdbx_seq_one_letter_code
_entity_poly.pdbx_strand_id
1 'polypeptide(L)'
;MFVKICGITNRDDALAASDAGADALGFNFYRDSPRYIAPTGAAAITAKLPAHVLRVGIFVDQTPEQIAAISIEAGIDIAQLYG
;
A
#
# COMPACT_ATOMS: atom_id res chain seq x y z
N MET A 1 13.36 -11.25 11.27
CA MET A 1 12.11 -11.73 10.61
C MET A 1 11.47 -10.56 9.87
N PHE A 2 11.08 -10.78 8.62
CA PHE A 2 10.41 -9.75 7.80
C PHE A 2 8.89 -9.88 8.00
N VAL A 3 8.23 -8.80 8.38
CA VAL A 3 6.79 -8.78 8.64
C VAL A 3 6.10 -7.78 7.72
N LYS A 4 5.15 -8.29 6.91
CA LYS A 4 4.32 -7.47 6.04
C LYS A 4 2.86 -7.56 6.50
N ILE A 5 2.22 -6.41 6.69
CA ILE A 5 0.81 -6.32 7.02
C ILE A 5 0.07 -5.80 5.79
N CYS A 6 -0.85 -6.60 5.26
CA CYS A 6 -1.63 -6.26 4.06
C CYS A 6 -3.01 -5.72 4.41
N GLY A 7 -3.60 -4.98 3.47
CA GLY A 7 -4.98 -4.54 3.59
C GLY A 7 -5.18 -3.30 4.42
N ILE A 8 -4.18 -2.44 4.46
CA ILE A 8 -4.28 -1.16 5.17
C ILE A 8 -5.27 -0.25 4.43
N THR A 9 -6.25 0.26 5.17
CA THR A 9 -7.29 1.14 4.60
C THR A 9 -7.41 2.47 5.33
N ASN A 10 -6.70 2.67 6.44
CA ASN A 10 -6.75 3.92 7.19
C ASN A 10 -5.41 4.19 7.87
N ARG A 11 -5.24 5.45 8.27
CA ARG A 11 -3.98 5.92 8.86
C ARG A 11 -3.69 5.29 10.23
N ASP A 12 -4.72 5.14 11.06
CA ASP A 12 -4.51 4.64 12.42
C ASP A 12 -3.98 3.21 12.40
N ASP A 13 -4.53 2.36 11.53
CA ASP A 13 -4.04 0.99 11.38
C ASP A 13 -2.61 0.96 10.82
N ALA A 14 -2.30 1.86 9.88
CA ALA A 14 -0.96 1.95 9.31
C ALA A 14 0.06 2.34 10.37
N LEU A 15 -0.24 3.33 11.19
CA LEU A 15 0.67 3.78 12.25
C LEU A 15 0.81 2.71 13.34
N ALA A 16 -0.29 2.06 13.71
CA ALA A 16 -0.24 0.97 14.69
C ALA A 16 0.62 -0.19 14.20
N ALA A 17 0.48 -0.59 12.93
CA ALA A 17 1.29 -1.65 12.35
C ALA A 17 2.77 -1.26 12.30
N SER A 18 3.08 -0.03 11.92
CA SER A 18 4.44 0.49 11.88
C SER A 18 5.04 0.50 13.29
N ASP A 19 4.30 0.99 14.29
CA ASP A 19 4.76 1.04 15.68
C ASP A 19 4.98 -0.37 16.26
N ALA A 20 4.22 -1.34 15.78
CA ALA A 20 4.37 -2.74 16.19
C ALA A 20 5.55 -3.45 15.53
N GLY A 21 6.26 -2.77 14.62
CA GLY A 21 7.47 -3.29 14.00
C GLY A 21 7.28 -3.89 12.62
N ALA A 22 6.21 -3.56 11.91
CA ALA A 22 6.04 -4.03 10.53
C ALA A 22 7.15 -3.47 9.63
N ASP A 23 7.68 -4.33 8.77
CA ASP A 23 8.71 -3.94 7.79
C ASP A 23 8.10 -3.41 6.50
N ALA A 24 6.88 -3.83 6.19
CA ALA A 24 6.15 -3.43 4.99
C ALA A 24 4.66 -3.36 5.25
N LEU A 25 3.99 -2.43 4.58
CA LEU A 25 2.54 -2.30 4.60
C LEU A 25 2.00 -2.44 3.18
N GLY A 26 0.93 -3.22 3.03
CA GLY A 26 0.29 -3.46 1.74
C GLY A 26 -1.00 -2.66 1.60
N PHE A 27 -1.14 -2.02 0.42
CA PHE A 27 -2.31 -1.22 0.05
C PHE A 27 -2.94 -1.85 -1.19
N ASN A 28 -4.24 -2.16 -1.12
CA ASN A 28 -4.93 -2.87 -2.19
C ASN A 28 -5.64 -1.89 -3.12
N PHE A 29 -5.19 -1.84 -4.37
CA PHE A 29 -5.74 -0.95 -5.39
C PHE A 29 -6.73 -1.63 -6.32
N TYR A 30 -7.15 -2.86 -6.01
CA TYR A 30 -8.19 -3.55 -6.77
C TYR A 30 -9.55 -3.11 -6.25
N ARG A 31 -10.35 -2.47 -7.10
CA ARG A 31 -11.61 -1.83 -6.69
C ARG A 31 -12.65 -2.78 -6.13
N ASP A 32 -12.63 -4.04 -6.56
CA ASP A 32 -13.59 -5.04 -6.08
C ASP A 32 -13.17 -5.68 -4.75
N SER A 33 -12.00 -5.35 -4.24
CA SER A 33 -11.56 -5.86 -2.95
C SER A 33 -12.28 -5.14 -1.81
N PRO A 34 -12.70 -5.87 -0.76
CA PRO A 34 -13.25 -5.23 0.44
C PRO A 34 -12.22 -4.36 1.17
N ARG A 35 -10.93 -4.51 0.84
CA ARG A 35 -9.84 -3.71 1.42
C ARG A 35 -9.29 -2.67 0.46
N TYR A 36 -10.07 -2.33 -0.56
CA TYR A 36 -9.66 -1.31 -1.52
C TYR A 36 -9.40 0.02 -0.83
N ILE A 37 -8.34 0.69 -1.27
CA ILE A 37 -8.06 2.08 -0.91
C ILE A 37 -7.76 2.87 -2.19
N ALA A 38 -8.30 4.09 -2.27
CA ALA A 38 -8.01 4.95 -3.41
C ALA A 38 -6.55 5.43 -3.36
N PRO A 39 -5.90 5.65 -4.53
CA PRO A 39 -4.51 6.12 -4.53
C PRO A 39 -4.27 7.40 -3.73
N THR A 40 -5.21 8.33 -3.75
CA THR A 40 -5.11 9.57 -2.95
C THR A 40 -5.15 9.29 -1.46
N GLY A 41 -5.99 8.34 -1.03
CA GLY A 41 -6.05 7.92 0.38
C GLY A 41 -4.76 7.24 0.81
N ALA A 42 -4.21 6.39 -0.04
CA ALA A 42 -2.93 5.74 0.23
C ALA A 42 -1.79 6.77 0.30
N ALA A 43 -1.79 7.77 -0.58
CA ALA A 43 -0.78 8.82 -0.58
C ALA A 43 -0.74 9.57 0.75
N ALA A 44 -1.92 9.89 1.31
CA ALA A 44 -2.00 10.57 2.60
C ALA A 44 -1.40 9.73 3.74
N ILE A 45 -1.55 8.41 3.66
CA ILE A 45 -0.99 7.48 4.65
C ILE A 45 0.52 7.32 4.45
N THR A 46 0.97 7.05 3.23
CA THR A 46 2.39 6.80 2.97
C THR A 46 3.25 8.02 3.28
N ALA A 47 2.70 9.22 3.14
CA ALA A 47 3.40 10.46 3.48
C ALA A 47 3.74 10.55 4.97
N LYS A 48 3.03 9.81 5.82
CA LYS A 48 3.23 9.82 7.27
C LYS A 48 4.04 8.65 7.79
N LEU A 49 4.38 7.68 6.93
CA LEU A 49 5.10 6.49 7.37
C LEU A 49 6.61 6.77 7.48
N PRO A 50 7.29 6.08 8.42
CA PRO A 50 8.76 6.14 8.47
C PRO A 50 9.38 5.62 7.18
N ALA A 51 10.53 6.17 6.81
CA ALA A 51 11.19 5.84 5.53
C ALA A 51 11.58 4.37 5.42
N HIS A 52 11.82 3.69 6.54
CA HIS A 52 12.25 2.29 6.52
C HIS A 52 11.10 1.30 6.26
N VAL A 53 9.85 1.74 6.35
CA VAL A 53 8.70 0.88 6.10
C VAL A 53 8.43 0.82 4.59
N LEU A 54 8.52 -0.37 4.00
CA LEU A 54 8.25 -0.57 2.58
C LEU A 54 6.76 -0.41 2.29
N ARG A 55 6.45 0.29 1.20
CA ARG A 55 5.08 0.51 0.75
C ARG A 55 4.82 -0.41 -0.42
N VAL A 56 3.94 -1.40 -0.23
CA VAL A 56 3.62 -2.41 -1.23
C VAL A 56 2.22 -2.15 -1.77
N GLY A 57 2.10 -2.02 -3.08
CA GLY A 57 0.81 -1.90 -3.75
C GLY A 57 0.39 -3.24 -4.31
N ILE A 58 -0.87 -3.62 -4.11
CA ILE A 58 -1.43 -4.86 -4.62
C ILE A 58 -2.33 -4.54 -5.80
N PHE A 59 -2.03 -5.16 -6.94
CA PHE A 59 -2.72 -4.95 -8.22
C PHE A 59 -3.23 -6.29 -8.76
N VAL A 60 -4.34 -6.27 -9.49
CA VAL A 60 -4.93 -7.48 -10.06
C VAL A 60 -5.00 -7.37 -11.58
N ASP A 61 -5.82 -6.46 -12.11
CA ASP A 61 -6.08 -6.38 -13.55
C ASP A 61 -5.55 -5.10 -14.21
N GLN A 62 -4.84 -4.28 -13.45
CA GLN A 62 -4.35 -3.01 -13.97
C GLN A 62 -3.25 -3.23 -15.02
N THR A 63 -3.22 -2.34 -16.02
CA THR A 63 -2.15 -2.32 -17.01
C THR A 63 -0.84 -1.82 -16.40
N PRO A 64 0.31 -2.10 -17.03
CA PRO A 64 1.58 -1.54 -16.54
C PRO A 64 1.56 -0.03 -16.39
N GLU A 65 0.88 0.68 -17.29
CA GLU A 65 0.76 2.14 -17.23
C GLU A 65 -0.06 2.58 -16.02
N GLN A 66 -1.15 1.87 -15.73
CA GLN A 66 -1.97 2.15 -14.54
C GLN A 66 -1.21 1.86 -13.26
N ILE A 67 -0.46 0.75 -13.21
CA ILE A 67 0.36 0.39 -12.05
C ILE A 67 1.39 1.49 -11.78
N ALA A 68 2.08 1.95 -12.82
CA ALA A 68 3.08 3.00 -12.69
C ALA A 68 2.44 4.30 -12.17
N ALA A 69 1.32 4.72 -12.75
CA ALA A 69 0.64 5.96 -12.36
C ALA A 69 0.15 5.90 -10.92
N ILE A 70 -0.48 4.80 -10.52
CA ILE A 70 -0.96 4.61 -9.15
C ILE A 70 0.20 4.58 -8.17
N SER A 71 1.28 3.89 -8.51
CA SER A 71 2.44 3.76 -7.63
C SER A 71 3.10 5.11 -7.37
N ILE A 72 3.20 5.94 -8.39
CA ILE A 72 3.75 7.30 -8.24
C ILE A 72 2.83 8.15 -7.37
N GLU A 73 1.52 8.13 -7.65
CA GLU A 73 0.54 8.93 -6.89
C GLU A 73 0.48 8.52 -5.43
N ALA A 74 0.47 7.21 -5.16
CA ALA A 74 0.28 6.67 -3.82
C ALA A 74 1.57 6.54 -3.02
N GLY A 75 2.73 6.75 -3.63
CA GLY A 75 4.01 6.61 -2.94
C GLY A 75 4.40 5.15 -2.69
N ILE A 76 4.19 4.28 -3.68
CA ILE A 76 4.43 2.84 -3.57
C ILE A 76 5.85 2.51 -4.02
N ASP A 77 6.54 1.67 -3.24
CA ASP A 77 7.90 1.21 -3.54
C ASP A 77 7.91 -0.07 -4.37
N ILE A 78 6.97 -0.97 -4.11
CA ILE A 78 6.95 -2.31 -4.71
C ILE A 78 5.54 -2.63 -5.18
N ALA A 79 5.40 -3.06 -6.42
CA ALA A 79 4.12 -3.55 -6.95
C ALA A 79 4.06 -5.07 -6.81
N GLN A 80 2.97 -5.57 -6.22
CA GLN A 80 2.71 -6.99 -6.10
C GLN A 80 1.49 -7.32 -6.97
N LEU A 81 1.65 -8.28 -7.87
CA LEU A 81 0.62 -8.62 -8.84
C LEU A 81 -0.06 -9.93 -8.47
N TYR A 82 -1.38 -9.92 -8.47
CA TYR A 82 -2.22 -11.11 -8.38
C TYR A 82 -3.01 -11.23 -9.67
N GLY A 83 -2.85 -12.33 -10.36
CA GLY A 83 -3.52 -12.47 -11.63
C GLY A 83 -4.01 -13.86 -11.91
#